data_1e37d67e0fb925e180bbc3ba852c8ab7
#
_entry.id   1e37d67e0fb925e180bbc3ba852c8ab7
#
_cell.length_a   1.000
_cell.length_b   1.000
_cell.length_c   1.000
_cell.angle_alpha   90.00
_cell.angle_beta   90.00
_cell.angle_gamma   90.00
#
_symmetry.space_group_name_H-M   'P 1'
#
loop_
_entity.id
_entity.type
_entity.pdbx_description
1 polymer ?
#
loop_
_entity_poly.entity_id
_entity_poly.type
_entity_poly.pdbx_seq_one_letter_code
_entity_poly.pdbx_strand_id
1 'polypeptide(L)'
;MMGIGCWVHYWGDASEQEKSLLAKALVKHDIETAPLDQDRPSGPGICIFDEITGRLRDFLQFVSCAGRQRIIAIAKLEALRNGERGWELLQAGASDVLVWSDLDHVVRQVKARLERWISIEQLLAGACAAGVVAESPVWLATLRRISEIARFSDTSVLILGETGTGKEVAARLIHQLDSRPNKRELVVLDCSAIVSELSGSEFFGHERGAFTGALSERPGAFALANGGTLFLDEVGELPLPLQAQLLRVIQERSYKRVGGSTWHRTEFRLVCATNRNLLEMVTRGEFRADLFHRIASFICKLPPLRERIEDIIPLAEHFFSSS
;
A
#
# COMPACT_ATOMS: atom_id res chain seq x y z
N MET A 1 -10.83 -26.79 -5.56
CA MET A 1 -9.99 -25.61 -5.27
C MET A 1 -8.58 -25.99 -5.71
N MET A 2 -7.90 -25.18 -6.51
CA MET A 2 -6.48 -25.42 -6.82
C MET A 2 -5.68 -25.23 -5.54
N GLY A 3 -4.80 -26.19 -5.20
CA GLY A 3 -3.91 -26.10 -4.06
C GLY A 3 -2.97 -24.89 -4.19
N ILE A 4 -2.55 -24.34 -3.06
CA ILE A 4 -1.59 -23.22 -3.01
C ILE A 4 -0.19 -23.79 -3.24
N GLY A 5 0.43 -23.49 -4.38
CA GLY A 5 1.80 -23.94 -4.68
C GLY A 5 2.86 -23.04 -4.02
N CYS A 6 3.84 -23.66 -3.33
CA CYS A 6 5.04 -22.97 -2.85
C CYS A 6 6.24 -23.91 -2.87
N TRP A 7 7.45 -23.34 -2.95
CA TRP A 7 8.65 -24.15 -2.71
C TRP A 7 9.04 -24.14 -1.23
N VAL A 8 9.72 -25.21 -0.78
CA VAL A 8 10.23 -25.32 0.60
C VAL A 8 11.72 -25.64 0.55
N HIS A 9 12.50 -24.87 1.29
CA HIS A 9 13.93 -25.07 1.43
C HIS A 9 14.32 -25.09 2.92
N TYR A 10 15.18 -26.05 3.28
CA TYR A 10 15.73 -26.19 4.64
C TYR A 10 17.17 -25.70 4.64
N TRP A 11 17.46 -24.70 5.44
CA TRP A 11 18.78 -24.16 5.64
C TRP A 11 19.35 -24.67 6.95
N GLY A 12 20.20 -25.68 6.90
CA GLY A 12 20.73 -26.42 8.06
C GLY A 12 20.28 -27.89 8.07
N ASP A 13 20.54 -28.56 9.18
CA ASP A 13 20.26 -29.97 9.34
C ASP A 13 18.82 -30.21 9.84
N ALA A 14 17.92 -30.45 8.91
CA ALA A 14 16.58 -30.92 9.23
C ALA A 14 16.49 -32.43 9.08
N SER A 15 15.98 -33.14 10.08
CA SER A 15 15.75 -34.58 10.00
C SER A 15 14.68 -34.90 8.95
N GLU A 16 14.78 -36.07 8.32
CA GLU A 16 13.76 -36.54 7.36
C GLU A 16 12.38 -36.67 8.00
N GLN A 17 12.30 -36.90 9.32
CA GLN A 17 11.05 -36.93 10.06
C GLN A 17 10.41 -35.52 10.14
N GLU A 18 11.20 -34.45 10.42
CA GLU A 18 10.70 -33.08 10.46
C GLU A 18 10.20 -32.63 9.08
N LYS A 19 10.96 -32.93 8.03
CA LYS A 19 10.57 -32.65 6.63
C LYS A 19 9.25 -33.32 6.28
N SER A 20 9.12 -34.62 6.62
CA SER A 20 7.89 -35.39 6.35
C SER A 20 6.69 -34.87 7.15
N LEU A 21 6.89 -34.50 8.42
CA LEU A 21 5.82 -33.94 9.25
C LEU A 21 5.31 -32.59 8.71
N LEU A 22 6.23 -31.70 8.36
CA LEU A 22 5.85 -30.42 7.77
C LEU A 22 5.13 -30.60 6.45
N ALA A 23 5.67 -31.43 5.54
CA ALA A 23 5.04 -31.69 4.25
C ALA A 23 3.61 -32.20 4.39
N LYS A 24 3.37 -33.16 5.31
CA LYS A 24 2.04 -33.68 5.61
C LYS A 24 1.11 -32.60 6.18
N ALA A 25 1.62 -31.75 7.07
CA ALA A 25 0.85 -30.66 7.65
C ALA A 25 0.48 -29.59 6.60
N LEU A 26 1.39 -29.23 5.69
CA LEU A 26 1.13 -28.31 4.59
C LEU A 26 0.05 -28.87 3.65
N VAL A 27 0.17 -30.13 3.24
CA VAL A 27 -0.84 -30.80 2.40
C VAL A 27 -2.21 -30.85 3.06
N LYS A 28 -2.29 -31.13 4.37
CA LYS A 28 -3.54 -31.10 5.15
C LYS A 28 -4.23 -29.72 5.09
N HIS A 29 -3.48 -28.67 4.83
CA HIS A 29 -3.97 -27.30 4.71
C HIS A 29 -4.05 -26.82 3.25
N ASP A 30 -4.12 -27.71 2.26
CA ASP A 30 -4.22 -27.43 0.82
C ASP A 30 -3.00 -26.67 0.27
N ILE A 31 -1.83 -26.84 0.88
CA ILE A 31 -0.56 -26.24 0.39
C ILE A 31 0.25 -27.34 -0.29
N GLU A 32 0.45 -27.18 -1.61
CA GLU A 32 1.29 -28.07 -2.41
C GLU A 32 2.74 -27.56 -2.39
N THR A 33 3.67 -28.45 -2.07
CA THR A 33 5.08 -28.07 -1.96
C THR A 33 5.89 -28.70 -3.06
N ALA A 34 6.81 -27.90 -3.63
CA ALA A 34 7.85 -28.33 -4.57
C ALA A 34 9.24 -28.06 -3.98
N PRO A 35 10.27 -28.81 -4.38
CA PRO A 35 11.63 -28.41 -4.07
C PRO A 35 11.99 -27.09 -4.75
N LEU A 36 12.89 -26.33 -4.12
CA LEU A 36 13.40 -25.09 -4.71
C LEU A 36 14.22 -25.40 -5.97
N ASP A 37 13.85 -24.83 -7.10
CA ASP A 37 14.71 -24.75 -8.27
C ASP A 37 15.73 -23.61 -8.02
N GLN A 38 16.99 -24.00 -7.78
CA GLN A 38 18.06 -23.05 -7.47
C GLN A 38 18.46 -22.19 -8.66
N ASP A 39 18.26 -22.67 -9.89
CA ASP A 39 18.61 -21.94 -11.10
C ASP A 39 17.53 -20.89 -11.47
N ARG A 40 16.26 -21.19 -11.15
CA ARG A 40 15.11 -20.32 -11.43
C ARG A 40 14.07 -20.36 -10.32
N PRO A 41 14.33 -19.71 -9.18
CA PRO A 41 13.33 -19.62 -8.14
C PRO A 41 12.06 -18.97 -8.69
N SER A 42 10.92 -19.64 -8.58
CA SER A 42 9.64 -19.13 -9.05
C SER A 42 8.52 -19.38 -8.04
N GLY A 43 7.65 -18.38 -7.84
CA GLY A 43 6.56 -18.44 -6.89
C GLY A 43 6.98 -18.18 -5.44
N PRO A 44 6.00 -18.20 -4.51
CA PRO A 44 6.26 -17.98 -3.11
C PRO A 44 7.05 -19.15 -2.50
N GLY A 45 7.86 -18.85 -1.48
CA GLY A 45 8.69 -19.85 -0.86
C GLY A 45 8.70 -19.82 0.66
N ILE A 46 9.08 -20.94 1.22
CA ILE A 46 9.29 -21.14 2.65
C ILE A 46 10.75 -21.56 2.87
N CYS A 47 11.49 -20.75 3.63
CA CYS A 47 12.85 -21.05 4.05
C CYS A 47 12.86 -21.31 5.55
N ILE A 48 13.25 -22.53 5.96
CA ILE A 48 13.33 -22.94 7.37
C ILE A 48 14.80 -22.99 7.76
N PHE A 49 15.13 -22.44 8.92
CA PHE A 49 16.52 -22.32 9.35
C PHE A 49 16.67 -22.44 10.88
N ASP A 50 17.86 -22.89 11.28
CA ASP A 50 18.24 -23.04 12.69
C ASP A 50 19.07 -21.85 13.19
N GLU A 51 19.88 -21.24 12.31
CA GLU A 51 20.78 -20.13 12.66
C GLU A 51 20.77 -19.04 11.59
N ILE A 52 20.92 -17.79 12.06
CA ILE A 52 21.09 -16.64 11.15
C ILE A 52 22.56 -16.47 10.84
N THR A 53 22.96 -16.84 9.63
CA THR A 53 24.32 -16.73 9.14
C THR A 53 24.41 -15.74 7.97
N GLY A 54 25.63 -15.25 7.66
CA GLY A 54 25.84 -14.45 6.45
C GLY A 54 25.38 -15.15 5.18
N ARG A 55 25.68 -16.45 5.07
CA ARG A 55 25.25 -17.26 3.91
C ARG A 55 23.73 -17.39 3.79
N LEU A 56 22.98 -17.45 4.88
CA LEU A 56 21.51 -17.44 4.85
C LEU A 56 20.99 -16.11 4.29
N ARG A 57 21.60 -14.99 4.67
CA ARG A 57 21.24 -13.67 4.14
C ARG A 57 21.51 -13.57 2.65
N ASP A 58 22.69 -14.01 2.20
CA ASP A 58 23.04 -14.04 0.77
C ASP A 58 22.06 -14.93 -0.03
N PHE A 59 21.69 -16.08 0.54
CA PHE A 59 20.67 -16.97 -0.05
C PHE A 59 19.31 -16.29 -0.15
N LEU A 60 18.81 -15.66 0.91
CA LEU A 60 17.53 -14.95 0.90
C LEU A 60 17.54 -13.81 -0.12
N GLN A 61 18.64 -13.08 -0.22
CA GLN A 61 18.80 -12.02 -1.21
C GLN A 61 18.77 -12.56 -2.65
N PHE A 62 19.42 -13.69 -2.88
CA PHE A 62 19.40 -14.37 -4.17
C PHE A 62 18.00 -14.85 -4.55
N VAL A 63 17.33 -15.65 -3.69
CA VAL A 63 16.02 -16.24 -4.01
C VAL A 63 14.89 -15.21 -4.02
N SER A 64 15.01 -14.10 -3.30
CA SER A 64 14.03 -13.00 -3.35
C SER A 64 14.02 -12.26 -4.69
N CYS A 65 15.08 -12.42 -5.50
CA CYS A 65 15.21 -11.76 -6.80
C CYS A 65 14.89 -10.27 -6.73
N ALA A 66 15.51 -9.55 -5.79
CA ALA A 66 15.22 -8.13 -5.53
C ALA A 66 13.75 -7.83 -5.20
N GLY A 67 13.10 -8.72 -4.45
CA GLY A 67 11.70 -8.58 -4.02
C GLY A 67 10.65 -9.05 -5.05
N ARG A 68 11.08 -9.65 -6.16
CA ARG A 68 10.16 -10.29 -7.13
C ARG A 68 9.48 -11.51 -6.53
N GLN A 69 10.22 -12.29 -5.72
CA GLN A 69 9.71 -13.50 -5.06
C GLN A 69 9.41 -13.22 -3.60
N ARG A 70 8.33 -13.79 -3.10
CA ARG A 70 7.91 -13.64 -1.70
C ARG A 70 8.35 -14.86 -0.89
N ILE A 71 9.04 -14.63 0.21
CA ILE A 71 9.64 -15.68 1.03
C ILE A 71 9.20 -15.54 2.46
N ILE A 72 8.68 -16.62 3.05
CA ILE A 72 8.46 -16.74 4.48
C ILE A 72 9.71 -17.40 5.08
N ALA A 73 10.41 -16.69 5.92
CA ALA A 73 11.52 -17.23 6.68
C ALA A 73 11.00 -17.77 8.01
N ILE A 74 11.19 -19.08 8.30
CA ILE A 74 10.73 -19.73 9.53
C ILE A 74 11.94 -20.09 10.37
N ALA A 75 12.11 -19.41 11.49
CA ALA A 75 13.16 -19.67 12.45
C ALA A 75 12.78 -20.76 13.43
N LYS A 76 13.63 -21.76 13.66
CA LYS A 76 13.49 -22.61 14.83
C LYS A 76 13.73 -21.81 16.12
N LEU A 77 13.05 -22.18 17.22
CA LEU A 77 12.83 -21.34 18.42
C LEU A 77 14.11 -20.68 19.02
N GLU A 78 15.28 -21.29 18.82
CA GLU A 78 16.54 -20.79 19.36
C GLU A 78 17.19 -19.66 18.56
N ALA A 79 16.87 -19.55 17.26
CA ALA A 79 17.52 -18.62 16.37
C ALA A 79 17.11 -17.14 16.56
N LEU A 80 15.92 -16.87 17.15
CA LEU A 80 15.37 -15.52 17.33
C LEU A 80 15.22 -15.08 18.78
N ARG A 81 15.87 -15.76 19.74
CA ARG A 81 15.80 -15.41 21.16
C ARG A 81 16.23 -13.97 21.50
N ASN A 82 16.95 -13.31 20.61
CA ASN A 82 17.35 -11.90 20.74
C ASN A 82 16.63 -11.08 19.63
N GLY A 83 15.42 -10.62 19.86
CA GLY A 83 14.47 -9.96 18.93
C GLY A 83 15.01 -8.99 17.85
N GLU A 84 16.30 -8.68 17.86
CA GLU A 84 16.98 -7.81 16.91
C GLU A 84 17.27 -8.47 15.55
N ARG A 85 17.40 -9.79 15.49
CA ARG A 85 17.84 -10.50 14.25
C ARG A 85 16.76 -10.75 13.21
N GLY A 86 15.49 -10.70 13.56
CA GLY A 86 14.39 -10.84 12.59
C GLY A 86 14.42 -9.76 11.50
N TRP A 87 14.83 -8.54 11.87
CA TRP A 87 14.96 -7.43 10.96
C TRP A 87 16.05 -7.63 9.88
N GLU A 88 17.15 -8.30 10.22
CA GLU A 88 18.20 -8.65 9.27
C GLU A 88 17.69 -9.53 8.13
N LEU A 89 16.77 -10.45 8.43
CA LEU A 89 16.16 -11.34 7.43
C LEU A 89 15.21 -10.59 6.48
N LEU A 90 14.45 -9.64 7.01
CA LEU A 90 13.61 -8.78 6.19
C LEU A 90 14.46 -7.91 5.26
N GLN A 91 15.57 -7.35 5.76
CA GLN A 91 16.54 -6.60 4.94
C GLN A 91 17.22 -7.49 3.89
N ALA A 92 17.43 -8.76 4.20
CA ALA A 92 17.99 -9.74 3.28
C ALA A 92 16.98 -10.25 2.22
N GLY A 93 15.73 -9.79 2.24
CA GLY A 93 14.74 -10.09 1.22
C GLY A 93 13.63 -11.07 1.65
N ALA A 94 13.59 -11.52 2.93
CA ALA A 94 12.42 -12.21 3.45
C ALA A 94 11.21 -11.26 3.45
N SER A 95 10.06 -11.77 3.03
CA SER A 95 8.80 -11.02 3.03
C SER A 95 8.09 -11.06 4.39
N ASP A 96 8.31 -12.14 5.14
CA ASP A 96 7.83 -12.29 6.52
C ASP A 96 8.75 -13.24 7.28
N VAL A 97 8.76 -13.10 8.62
CA VAL A 97 9.57 -13.94 9.51
C VAL A 97 8.67 -14.54 10.58
N LEU A 98 8.61 -15.87 10.63
CA LEU A 98 7.83 -16.61 11.60
C LEU A 98 8.75 -17.38 12.55
N VAL A 99 8.26 -17.66 13.75
CA VAL A 99 8.95 -18.51 14.72
C VAL A 99 8.26 -19.88 14.75
N TRP A 100 9.04 -20.93 14.60
CA TRP A 100 8.54 -22.30 14.76
C TRP A 100 8.22 -22.56 16.25
N SER A 101 6.96 -22.54 16.59
CA SER A 101 6.48 -22.87 17.95
C SER A 101 5.72 -24.20 17.94
N ASP A 102 4.55 -24.22 17.33
CA ASP A 102 3.68 -25.37 17.12
C ASP A 102 3.41 -25.55 15.64
N LEU A 103 3.49 -26.77 15.16
CA LEU A 103 3.39 -27.07 13.72
C LEU A 103 2.07 -26.61 13.11
N ASP A 104 0.94 -26.92 13.74
CA ASP A 104 -0.37 -26.52 13.23
C ASP A 104 -0.56 -25.00 13.26
N HIS A 105 0.01 -24.31 14.24
CA HIS A 105 -0.02 -22.85 14.33
C HIS A 105 0.78 -22.19 13.21
N VAL A 106 2.01 -22.66 13.00
CA VAL A 106 2.90 -22.13 11.95
C VAL A 106 2.28 -22.37 10.56
N VAL A 107 1.75 -23.57 10.30
CA VAL A 107 1.12 -23.88 9.01
C VAL A 107 -0.11 -23.02 8.74
N ARG A 108 -0.94 -22.73 9.75
CA ARG A 108 -2.05 -21.78 9.60
C ARG A 108 -1.56 -20.36 9.28
N GLN A 109 -0.48 -19.91 9.92
CA GLN A 109 0.10 -18.61 9.60
C GLN A 109 0.66 -18.57 8.18
N VAL A 110 1.38 -19.59 7.76
CA VAL A 110 1.89 -19.76 6.39
C VAL A 110 0.75 -19.68 5.38
N LYS A 111 -0.33 -20.48 5.60
CA LYS A 111 -1.50 -20.48 4.73
C LYS A 111 -2.10 -19.08 4.59
N ALA A 112 -2.32 -18.39 5.69
CA ALA A 112 -2.89 -17.04 5.69
C ALA A 112 -2.02 -16.04 4.91
N ARG A 113 -0.66 -16.16 4.97
CA ARG A 113 0.26 -15.31 4.18
C ARG A 113 0.18 -15.64 2.70
N LEU A 114 0.22 -16.92 2.35
CA LEU A 114 0.17 -17.36 0.96
C LEU A 114 -1.16 -16.98 0.30
N GLU A 115 -2.30 -17.19 0.97
CA GLU A 115 -3.63 -16.78 0.48
C GLU A 115 -3.69 -15.26 0.25
N ARG A 116 -3.17 -14.47 1.20
CA ARG A 116 -3.08 -13.02 1.06
C ARG A 116 -2.24 -12.62 -0.15
N TRP A 117 -1.09 -13.26 -0.36
CA TRP A 117 -0.22 -12.96 -1.48
C TRP A 117 -0.84 -13.31 -2.83
N ILE A 118 -1.49 -14.48 -2.93
CA ILE A 118 -2.23 -14.87 -4.13
C ILE A 118 -3.35 -13.88 -4.43
N SER A 119 -4.11 -13.48 -3.41
CA SER A 119 -5.15 -12.47 -3.58
C SER A 119 -4.60 -11.15 -4.13
N ILE A 120 -3.43 -10.69 -3.65
CA ILE A 120 -2.76 -9.50 -4.15
C ILE A 120 -2.35 -9.65 -5.61
N GLU A 121 -1.73 -10.78 -5.99
CA GLU A 121 -1.33 -11.02 -7.38
C GLU A 121 -2.55 -11.06 -8.34
N GLN A 122 -3.67 -11.64 -7.90
CA GLN A 122 -4.92 -11.63 -8.68
C GLN A 122 -5.47 -10.21 -8.85
N LEU A 123 -5.44 -9.39 -7.79
CA LEU A 123 -5.87 -8.00 -7.85
C LEU A 123 -4.99 -7.18 -8.80
N LEU A 124 -3.67 -7.40 -8.79
CA LEU A 124 -2.73 -6.75 -9.70
C LEU A 124 -2.94 -7.17 -11.15
N ALA A 125 -3.13 -8.46 -11.39
CA ALA A 125 -3.45 -8.96 -12.73
C ALA A 125 -4.73 -8.29 -13.28
N GLY A 126 -5.76 -8.14 -12.43
CA GLY A 126 -6.98 -7.40 -12.77
C GLY A 126 -6.72 -5.91 -13.05
N ALA A 127 -5.87 -5.25 -12.27
CA ALA A 127 -5.51 -3.85 -12.49
C ALA A 127 -4.72 -3.66 -13.79
N CYS A 128 -3.77 -4.55 -14.09
CA CYS A 128 -3.03 -4.54 -15.36
C CYS A 128 -3.97 -4.77 -16.55
N ALA A 129 -4.92 -5.70 -16.45
CA ALA A 129 -5.94 -5.92 -17.47
C ALA A 129 -6.85 -4.69 -17.67
N ALA A 130 -7.01 -3.85 -16.64
CA ALA A 130 -7.76 -2.59 -16.68
C ALA A 130 -6.90 -1.38 -17.14
N GLY A 131 -5.68 -1.61 -17.62
CA GLY A 131 -4.83 -0.58 -18.21
C GLY A 131 -3.71 -0.01 -17.34
N VAL A 132 -3.46 -0.57 -16.14
CA VAL A 132 -2.27 -0.21 -15.37
C VAL A 132 -1.06 -0.89 -15.97
N VAL A 133 -0.15 -0.12 -16.56
CA VAL A 133 1.09 -0.61 -17.15
C VAL A 133 2.13 -0.85 -16.05
N ALA A 134 2.65 -2.07 -15.92
CA ALA A 134 3.63 -2.44 -14.91
C ALA A 134 4.42 -3.69 -15.32
N GLU A 135 5.65 -3.50 -15.76
CA GLU A 135 6.60 -4.58 -16.05
C GLU A 135 7.83 -4.52 -15.14
N SER A 136 8.22 -3.31 -14.73
CA SER A 136 9.40 -3.15 -13.90
C SER A 136 9.21 -3.77 -12.51
N PRO A 137 10.22 -4.45 -11.97
CA PRO A 137 10.15 -5.06 -10.63
C PRO A 137 9.87 -4.07 -9.52
N VAL A 138 10.47 -2.88 -9.61
CA VAL A 138 10.33 -1.81 -8.60
C VAL A 138 8.91 -1.28 -8.58
N TRP A 139 8.31 -1.10 -9.76
CA TRP A 139 6.92 -0.65 -9.86
C TRP A 139 5.94 -1.73 -9.42
N LEU A 140 6.13 -2.99 -9.83
CA LEU A 140 5.33 -4.12 -9.38
C LEU A 140 5.39 -4.27 -7.85
N ALA A 141 6.57 -4.14 -7.22
CA ALA A 141 6.68 -4.17 -5.77
C ALA A 141 5.90 -3.02 -5.10
N THR A 142 5.92 -1.82 -5.70
CA THR A 142 5.16 -0.66 -5.22
C THR A 142 3.65 -0.91 -5.35
N LEU A 143 3.18 -1.42 -6.48
CA LEU A 143 1.77 -1.76 -6.70
C LEU A 143 1.27 -2.85 -5.76
N ARG A 144 2.10 -3.86 -5.45
CA ARG A 144 1.78 -4.88 -4.44
C ARG A 144 1.50 -4.25 -3.08
N ARG A 145 2.36 -3.33 -2.63
CA ARG A 145 2.18 -2.61 -1.36
C ARG A 145 0.92 -1.74 -1.38
N ILE A 146 0.66 -1.03 -2.48
CA ILE A 146 -0.55 -0.24 -2.68
C ILE A 146 -1.79 -1.16 -2.61
N SER A 147 -1.79 -2.26 -3.33
CA SER A 147 -2.91 -3.21 -3.35
C SER A 147 -3.17 -3.82 -1.98
N GLU A 148 -2.12 -4.14 -1.25
CA GLU A 148 -2.20 -4.68 0.10
C GLU A 148 -2.84 -3.70 1.08
N ILE A 149 -2.38 -2.44 1.12
CA ILE A 149 -2.95 -1.42 1.99
C ILE A 149 -4.38 -1.03 1.54
N ALA A 150 -4.63 -1.03 0.25
CA ALA A 150 -5.95 -0.73 -0.30
C ALA A 150 -6.99 -1.78 0.11
N ARG A 151 -6.62 -3.06 0.05
CA ARG A 151 -7.52 -4.18 0.29
C ARG A 151 -7.77 -4.48 1.75
N PHE A 152 -6.74 -4.36 2.60
CA PHE A 152 -6.76 -4.86 3.98
C PHE A 152 -6.73 -3.76 5.05
N SER A 153 -6.77 -2.49 4.66
CA SER A 153 -6.79 -1.36 5.59
C SER A 153 -7.59 -0.18 4.99
N ASP A 154 -8.18 0.61 5.85
CA ASP A 154 -8.87 1.88 5.54
C ASP A 154 -8.04 3.12 5.92
N THR A 155 -6.80 2.91 6.34
CA THR A 155 -5.89 3.96 6.79
C THR A 155 -5.63 5.02 5.71
N SER A 156 -5.27 6.23 6.14
CA SER A 156 -4.86 7.31 5.24
C SER A 156 -3.57 6.95 4.51
N VAL A 157 -3.49 7.25 3.21
CA VAL A 157 -2.33 6.98 2.37
C VAL A 157 -1.75 8.28 1.86
N LEU A 158 -0.45 8.48 2.07
CA LEU A 158 0.33 9.57 1.48
C LEU A 158 1.19 9.02 0.34
N ILE A 159 0.92 9.47 -0.87
CA ILE A 159 1.65 9.11 -2.09
C ILE A 159 2.70 10.19 -2.35
N LEU A 160 3.97 9.80 -2.33
CA LEU A 160 5.09 10.68 -2.65
C LEU A 160 5.65 10.31 -4.02
N GLY A 161 5.86 11.29 -4.88
CA GLY A 161 6.47 11.05 -6.18
C GLY A 161 6.59 12.31 -7.02
N GLU A 162 7.55 12.31 -7.92
CA GLU A 162 7.74 13.41 -8.88
C GLU A 162 6.50 13.60 -9.77
N THR A 163 6.41 14.73 -10.43
CA THR A 163 5.35 14.97 -11.42
C THR A 163 5.44 13.92 -12.54
N GLY A 164 4.30 13.38 -12.95
CA GLY A 164 4.23 12.35 -14.00
C GLY A 164 4.52 10.92 -13.54
N THR A 165 4.76 10.65 -12.24
CA THR A 165 5.03 9.28 -11.75
C THR A 165 3.80 8.37 -11.68
N GLY A 166 2.59 8.92 -11.86
CA GLY A 166 1.34 8.14 -11.79
C GLY A 166 0.66 8.21 -10.43
N LYS A 167 0.81 9.31 -9.66
CA LYS A 167 0.17 9.49 -8.35
C LYS A 167 -1.35 9.33 -8.42
N GLU A 168 -1.99 9.88 -9.45
CA GLU A 168 -3.43 9.73 -9.65
C GLU A 168 -3.82 8.29 -9.99
N VAL A 169 -3.04 7.59 -10.83
CA VAL A 169 -3.26 6.16 -11.13
C VAL A 169 -3.23 5.33 -9.86
N ALA A 170 -2.24 5.58 -8.98
CA ALA A 170 -2.13 4.91 -7.68
C ALA A 170 -3.33 5.23 -6.77
N ALA A 171 -3.81 6.47 -6.73
CA ALA A 171 -4.98 6.86 -5.95
C ALA A 171 -6.27 6.19 -6.47
N ARG A 172 -6.45 6.13 -7.78
CA ARG A 172 -7.58 5.41 -8.42
C ARG A 172 -7.52 3.92 -8.11
N LEU A 173 -6.34 3.30 -8.16
CA LEU A 173 -6.13 1.90 -7.79
C LEU A 173 -6.48 1.65 -6.32
N ILE A 174 -6.04 2.51 -5.39
CA ILE A 174 -6.42 2.42 -3.98
C ILE A 174 -7.94 2.46 -3.81
N HIS A 175 -8.60 3.37 -4.51
CA HIS A 175 -10.05 3.44 -4.48
C HIS A 175 -10.69 2.18 -5.05
N GLN A 176 -10.26 1.69 -6.20
CA GLN A 176 -10.83 0.50 -6.87
C GLN A 176 -10.74 -0.75 -5.98
N LEU A 177 -9.58 -0.96 -5.35
CA LEU A 177 -9.28 -2.14 -4.53
C LEU A 177 -9.82 -2.08 -3.10
N ASP A 178 -10.29 -0.92 -2.66
CA ASP A 178 -10.89 -0.73 -1.34
C ASP A 178 -12.13 -1.61 -1.17
N SER A 179 -12.12 -2.46 -0.15
CA SER A 179 -13.13 -3.50 0.07
C SER A 179 -14.32 -3.05 0.92
N ARG A 180 -14.40 -1.78 1.30
CA ARG A 180 -15.50 -1.28 2.12
C ARG A 180 -16.84 -1.50 1.40
N PRO A 181 -17.87 -2.04 2.09
CA PRO A 181 -19.18 -2.26 1.49
C PRO A 181 -19.85 -0.93 1.14
N ASN A 182 -20.60 -0.91 0.04
CA ASN A 182 -21.35 0.28 -0.43
C ASN A 182 -20.48 1.54 -0.61
N LYS A 183 -19.21 1.34 -0.95
CA LYS A 183 -18.25 2.42 -1.22
C LYS A 183 -18.78 3.31 -2.34
N ARG A 184 -18.83 4.61 -2.06
CA ARG A 184 -19.18 5.64 -3.04
C ARG A 184 -17.97 6.03 -3.90
N GLU A 185 -18.11 7.08 -4.69
CA GLU A 185 -17.16 7.52 -5.69
C GLU A 185 -15.83 8.04 -5.11
N LEU A 186 -14.85 8.13 -5.99
CA LEU A 186 -13.60 8.84 -5.77
C LEU A 186 -13.80 10.32 -6.08
N VAL A 187 -13.62 11.17 -5.10
CA VAL A 187 -13.60 12.63 -5.28
C VAL A 187 -12.15 13.08 -5.35
N VAL A 188 -11.78 13.69 -6.46
CA VAL A 188 -10.44 14.23 -6.71
C VAL A 188 -10.47 15.74 -6.50
N LEU A 189 -9.52 16.26 -5.73
CA LEU A 189 -9.35 17.68 -5.49
C LEU A 189 -7.87 18.03 -5.66
N ASP A 190 -7.56 18.81 -6.70
CA ASP A 190 -6.22 19.35 -6.93
C ASP A 190 -6.02 20.61 -6.09
N CYS A 191 -5.17 20.50 -5.07
CA CYS A 191 -4.90 21.60 -4.15
C CYS A 191 -4.10 22.75 -4.79
N SER A 192 -3.41 22.50 -5.91
CA SER A 192 -2.66 23.54 -6.63
C SER A 192 -3.55 24.46 -7.46
N ALA A 193 -4.70 23.94 -7.90
CA ALA A 193 -5.65 24.70 -8.74
C ALA A 193 -6.63 25.53 -7.91
N ILE A 194 -6.61 25.45 -6.58
CA ILE A 194 -7.58 26.11 -5.72
C ILE A 194 -7.14 27.55 -5.43
N VAL A 195 -7.95 28.51 -5.85
CA VAL A 195 -7.77 29.92 -5.49
C VAL A 195 -8.05 30.09 -3.99
N SER A 196 -7.15 30.77 -3.27
CA SER A 196 -7.18 30.88 -1.81
C SER A 196 -8.53 31.40 -1.27
N GLU A 197 -9.16 32.35 -1.96
CA GLU A 197 -10.44 32.95 -1.55
C GLU A 197 -11.63 31.99 -1.67
N LEU A 198 -11.54 31.00 -2.59
CA LEU A 198 -12.59 30.02 -2.84
C LEU A 198 -12.33 28.68 -2.18
N SER A 199 -11.16 28.50 -1.60
CA SER A 199 -10.71 27.23 -1.05
C SER A 199 -11.65 26.65 0.00
N GLY A 200 -12.20 27.49 0.88
CA GLY A 200 -13.21 27.09 1.83
C GLY A 200 -14.46 26.51 1.16
N SER A 201 -14.91 27.12 0.06
CA SER A 201 -16.08 26.65 -0.68
C SER A 201 -15.82 25.31 -1.39
N GLU A 202 -14.63 25.09 -1.95
CA GLU A 202 -14.29 23.82 -2.63
C GLU A 202 -14.24 22.65 -1.64
N PHE A 203 -13.66 22.85 -0.45
CA PHE A 203 -13.59 21.81 0.58
C PHE A 203 -14.91 21.59 1.32
N PHE A 204 -15.50 22.68 1.84
CA PHE A 204 -16.63 22.60 2.77
C PHE A 204 -18.00 22.77 2.09
N GLY A 205 -18.01 23.33 0.86
CA GLY A 205 -19.23 23.81 0.25
C GLY A 205 -19.68 25.14 0.86
N HIS A 206 -20.73 25.74 0.31
CA HIS A 206 -21.30 26.96 0.80
C HIS A 206 -22.82 26.93 0.79
N GLU A 207 -23.41 27.73 1.65
CA GLU A 207 -24.84 27.99 1.64
C GLU A 207 -25.17 29.23 0.78
N ARG A 208 -26.39 29.33 0.32
CA ARG A 208 -26.85 30.50 -0.44
C ARG A 208 -26.58 31.78 0.34
N GLY A 209 -25.95 32.77 -0.27
CA GLY A 209 -25.62 34.05 0.36
C GLY A 209 -24.34 34.03 1.22
N ALA A 210 -23.58 32.99 1.25
CA ALA A 210 -22.36 32.86 2.05
C ALA A 210 -21.27 33.90 1.70
N PHE A 211 -21.25 34.33 0.45
CA PHE A 211 -20.35 35.39 -0.07
C PHE A 211 -20.98 36.05 -1.31
N THR A 212 -20.40 37.17 -1.76
CA THR A 212 -20.86 37.88 -2.96
C THR A 212 -20.77 36.97 -4.18
N GLY A 213 -21.92 36.61 -4.78
CA GLY A 213 -22.02 35.68 -5.91
C GLY A 213 -22.47 34.26 -5.54
N ALA A 214 -22.67 33.93 -4.27
CA ALA A 214 -23.24 32.65 -3.83
C ALA A 214 -24.77 32.61 -4.04
N LEU A 215 -25.20 32.47 -5.29
CA LEU A 215 -26.62 32.50 -5.69
C LEU A 215 -27.38 31.24 -5.27
N SER A 216 -26.70 30.10 -5.16
CA SER A 216 -27.25 28.80 -4.74
C SER A 216 -26.32 28.14 -3.73
N GLU A 217 -26.81 27.13 -3.02
CA GLU A 217 -25.94 26.24 -2.23
C GLU A 217 -25.14 25.32 -3.15
N ARG A 218 -23.92 24.95 -2.72
CA ARG A 218 -23.07 23.97 -3.43
C ARG A 218 -22.42 23.05 -2.41
N PRO A 219 -22.47 21.70 -2.61
CA PRO A 219 -21.72 20.76 -1.78
C PRO A 219 -20.23 20.88 -2.07
N GLY A 220 -19.41 20.80 -1.01
CA GLY A 220 -17.94 20.73 -1.11
C GLY A 220 -17.42 19.29 -1.17
N ALA A 221 -16.09 19.16 -1.32
CA ALA A 221 -15.42 17.87 -1.45
C ALA A 221 -15.73 16.91 -0.28
N PHE A 222 -15.85 17.40 0.95
CA PHE A 222 -16.20 16.56 2.10
C PHE A 222 -17.60 15.97 2.03
N ALA A 223 -18.56 16.70 1.45
CA ALA A 223 -19.91 16.18 1.24
C ALA A 223 -19.93 15.13 0.14
N LEU A 224 -19.24 15.40 -0.96
CA LEU A 224 -19.18 14.52 -2.14
C LEU A 224 -18.45 13.21 -1.82
N ALA A 225 -17.36 13.29 -1.05
CA ALA A 225 -16.56 12.13 -0.68
C ALA A 225 -17.18 11.24 0.40
N ASN A 226 -18.31 11.66 1.00
CA ASN A 226 -18.93 10.93 2.11
C ASN A 226 -19.33 9.50 1.70
N GLY A 227 -18.78 8.50 2.39
CA GLY A 227 -18.92 7.07 2.09
C GLY A 227 -17.97 6.58 0.98
N GLY A 228 -17.16 7.47 0.38
CA GLY A 228 -16.23 7.18 -0.71
C GLY A 228 -14.77 7.37 -0.34
N THR A 229 -14.00 7.89 -1.29
CA THR A 229 -12.58 8.22 -1.13
C THR A 229 -12.37 9.69 -1.51
N LEU A 230 -11.68 10.43 -0.66
CA LEU A 230 -11.19 11.78 -0.96
C LEU A 230 -9.73 11.68 -1.35
N PHE A 231 -9.43 12.07 -2.58
CA PHE A 231 -8.06 12.19 -3.07
C PHE A 231 -7.68 13.67 -3.15
N LEU A 232 -6.66 14.06 -2.38
CA LEU A 232 -6.07 15.40 -2.39
C LEU A 232 -4.74 15.33 -3.15
N ASP A 233 -4.74 15.84 -4.37
CA ASP A 233 -3.50 15.96 -5.14
C ASP A 233 -2.77 17.24 -4.77
N GLU A 234 -1.45 17.18 -4.76
CA GLU A 234 -0.53 18.24 -4.35
C GLU A 234 -0.90 18.86 -2.98
N VAL A 235 -1.12 18.00 -1.98
CA VAL A 235 -1.51 18.41 -0.62
C VAL A 235 -0.52 19.38 0.05
N GLY A 236 0.74 19.39 -0.40
CA GLY A 236 1.75 20.34 0.04
C GLY A 236 1.50 21.79 -0.39
N GLU A 237 0.55 22.04 -1.29
CA GLU A 237 0.15 23.38 -1.71
C GLU A 237 -0.92 24.03 -0.81
N LEU A 238 -1.47 23.26 0.14
CA LEU A 238 -2.49 23.77 1.04
C LEU A 238 -1.96 24.89 1.95
N PRO A 239 -2.62 26.05 2.01
CA PRO A 239 -2.26 27.10 2.95
C PRO A 239 -2.54 26.65 4.41
N LEU A 240 -1.73 27.12 5.36
CA LEU A 240 -1.79 26.73 6.78
C LEU A 240 -3.19 26.80 7.41
N PRO A 241 -4.04 27.82 7.12
CA PRO A 241 -5.40 27.83 7.67
C PRO A 241 -6.25 26.64 7.21
N LEU A 242 -6.12 26.22 5.94
CA LEU A 242 -6.84 25.06 5.42
C LEU A 242 -6.28 23.74 5.97
N GLN A 243 -4.98 23.66 6.20
CA GLN A 243 -4.38 22.49 6.84
C GLN A 243 -5.00 22.26 8.24
N ALA A 244 -5.21 23.33 9.02
CA ALA A 244 -5.85 23.24 10.34
C ALA A 244 -7.32 22.78 10.25
N GLN A 245 -8.06 23.30 9.26
CA GLN A 245 -9.44 22.91 9.04
C GLN A 245 -9.57 21.47 8.55
N LEU A 246 -8.71 21.04 7.60
CA LEU A 246 -8.64 19.66 7.12
C LEU A 246 -8.37 18.69 8.27
N LEU A 247 -7.38 18.99 9.12
CA LEU A 247 -7.06 18.17 10.29
C LEU A 247 -8.29 17.98 11.17
N ARG A 248 -9.02 19.06 11.44
CA ARG A 248 -10.24 19.00 12.25
C ARG A 248 -11.30 18.07 11.64
N VAL A 249 -11.53 18.16 10.32
CA VAL A 249 -12.50 17.27 9.64
C VAL A 249 -12.05 15.80 9.70
N ILE A 250 -10.76 15.52 9.52
CA ILE A 250 -10.24 14.15 9.61
C ILE A 250 -10.42 13.59 11.04
N GLN A 251 -10.27 14.40 12.08
CA GLN A 251 -10.38 14.00 13.47
C GLN A 251 -11.83 13.88 13.95
N GLU A 252 -12.64 14.92 13.69
CA GLU A 252 -14.01 15.02 14.20
C GLU A 252 -15.05 14.35 13.30
N ARG A 253 -14.67 13.98 12.07
CA ARG A 253 -15.57 13.42 11.05
C ARG A 253 -16.81 14.30 10.81
N SER A 254 -16.64 15.61 10.97
CA SER A 254 -17.70 16.58 10.79
C SER A 254 -17.15 17.94 10.35
N TYR A 255 -17.98 18.71 9.66
CA TYR A 255 -17.65 20.04 9.15
C TYR A 255 -18.89 20.92 9.09
N LYS A 256 -18.70 22.23 8.87
CA LYS A 256 -19.76 23.18 8.52
C LYS A 256 -19.51 23.75 7.14
N ARG A 257 -20.56 24.04 6.40
CA ARG A 257 -20.48 24.79 5.15
C ARG A 257 -20.10 26.24 5.40
N VAL A 258 -19.50 26.89 4.44
CA VAL A 258 -19.24 28.35 4.49
C VAL A 258 -20.58 29.09 4.56
N GLY A 259 -20.70 30.00 5.51
CA GLY A 259 -21.97 30.70 5.81
C GLY A 259 -23.01 29.91 6.58
N GLY A 260 -22.77 28.60 6.81
CA GLY A 260 -23.71 27.73 7.54
C GLY A 260 -23.37 27.57 9.02
N SER A 261 -24.38 27.26 9.83
CA SER A 261 -24.24 26.95 11.26
C SER A 261 -24.38 25.45 11.57
N THR A 262 -24.92 24.67 10.65
CA THR A 262 -25.23 23.24 10.83
C THR A 262 -23.97 22.36 10.67
N TRP A 263 -23.81 21.39 11.57
CA TRP A 263 -22.77 20.37 11.45
C TRP A 263 -23.22 19.24 10.53
N HIS A 264 -22.38 18.91 9.57
CA HIS A 264 -22.54 17.80 8.65
C HIS A 264 -21.52 16.71 8.99
N ARG A 265 -21.94 15.45 9.09
CA ARG A 265 -21.07 14.30 9.26
C ARG A 265 -20.51 13.88 7.90
N THR A 266 -19.26 13.37 7.90
CA THR A 266 -18.62 12.81 6.72
C THR A 266 -17.66 11.71 7.12
N GLU A 267 -17.69 10.62 6.35
CA GLU A 267 -16.75 9.49 6.47
C GLU A 267 -16.18 9.18 5.10
N PHE A 268 -14.90 9.23 4.98
CA PHE A 268 -14.20 8.93 3.73
C PHE A 268 -12.84 8.32 4.01
N ARG A 269 -12.34 7.53 3.05
CA ARG A 269 -10.92 7.17 3.02
C ARG A 269 -10.14 8.36 2.47
N LEU A 270 -9.06 8.73 3.14
CA LEU A 270 -8.22 9.83 2.69
C LEU A 270 -7.00 9.28 1.95
N VAL A 271 -6.78 9.77 0.75
CA VAL A 271 -5.56 9.58 -0.04
C VAL A 271 -5.01 10.95 -0.37
N CYS A 272 -3.74 11.19 -0.07
CA CYS A 272 -3.04 12.43 -0.38
C CYS A 272 -1.87 12.15 -1.30
N ALA A 273 -1.56 13.07 -2.19
CA ALA A 273 -0.36 13.00 -3.01
C ALA A 273 0.40 14.34 -3.02
N THR A 274 1.72 14.27 -3.17
CA THR A 274 2.55 15.46 -3.39
C THR A 274 3.92 15.07 -3.94
N ASN A 275 4.54 16.00 -4.65
CA ASN A 275 5.95 15.95 -5.04
C ASN A 275 6.87 16.67 -4.04
N ARG A 276 6.31 17.42 -3.06
CA ARG A 276 7.07 18.18 -2.07
C ARG A 276 7.55 17.31 -0.90
N ASN A 277 8.67 17.71 -0.30
CA ASN A 277 9.16 17.11 0.93
C ASN A 277 8.41 17.72 2.13
N LEU A 278 7.31 17.08 2.55
CA LEU A 278 6.49 17.57 3.66
C LEU A 278 7.25 17.65 4.99
N LEU A 279 8.26 16.79 5.23
CA LEU A 279 9.07 16.85 6.47
C LEU A 279 9.92 18.11 6.53
N GLU A 280 10.52 18.51 5.41
CA GLU A 280 11.22 19.80 5.33
C GLU A 280 10.25 20.97 5.50
N MET A 281 9.06 20.90 4.90
CA MET A 281 8.03 21.93 5.06
C MET A 281 7.57 22.05 6.53
N VAL A 282 7.45 20.92 7.24
CA VAL A 282 7.18 20.93 8.69
C VAL A 282 8.28 21.66 9.45
N THR A 283 9.55 21.39 9.13
CA THR A 283 10.71 22.06 9.77
C THR A 283 10.72 23.58 9.50
N ARG A 284 10.25 24.01 8.32
CA ARG A 284 10.14 25.43 7.95
C ARG A 284 8.86 26.11 8.45
N GLY A 285 7.95 25.35 9.08
CA GLY A 285 6.64 25.87 9.52
C GLY A 285 5.64 26.11 8.39
N GLU A 286 5.89 25.59 7.19
CA GLU A 286 5.02 25.69 6.00
C GLU A 286 3.95 24.59 5.97
N PHE A 287 4.17 23.50 6.70
CA PHE A 287 3.23 22.41 6.87
C PHE A 287 3.10 22.03 8.34
N ARG A 288 1.88 21.71 8.81
CA ARG A 288 1.63 21.35 10.20
C ARG A 288 2.08 19.92 10.48
N ALA A 289 2.84 19.73 11.54
CA ALA A 289 3.31 18.41 11.97
C ALA A 289 2.17 17.45 12.33
N ASP A 290 1.12 17.97 12.99
CA ASP A 290 -0.04 17.18 13.38
C ASP A 290 -0.85 16.66 12.18
N LEU A 291 -1.02 17.48 11.15
CA LEU A 291 -1.63 17.05 9.89
C LEU A 291 -0.75 16.02 9.17
N PHE A 292 0.58 16.26 9.09
CA PHE A 292 1.50 15.31 8.48
C PHE A 292 1.35 13.91 9.09
N HIS A 293 1.41 13.79 10.41
CA HIS A 293 1.25 12.49 11.07
C HIS A 293 -0.12 11.84 10.84
N ARG A 294 -1.15 12.64 10.61
CA ARG A 294 -2.50 12.11 10.35
C ARG A 294 -2.69 11.60 8.93
N ILE A 295 -2.09 12.26 7.92
CA ILE A 295 -2.19 11.84 6.51
C ILE A 295 -1.14 10.79 6.13
N ALA A 296 0.00 10.77 6.82
CA ALA A 296 1.13 9.88 6.57
C ALA A 296 1.06 8.55 7.36
N SER A 297 -0.16 8.03 7.61
CA SER A 297 -0.33 6.74 8.30
C SER A 297 0.28 5.57 7.50
N PHE A 298 0.21 5.65 6.18
CA PHE A 298 0.98 4.82 5.26
C PHE A 298 1.59 5.71 4.18
N ILE A 299 2.90 5.59 4.00
CA ILE A 299 3.63 6.35 2.98
C ILE A 299 3.99 5.42 1.83
N CYS A 300 3.57 5.80 0.63
CA CYS A 300 3.92 5.14 -0.61
C CYS A 300 4.78 6.07 -1.48
N LYS A 301 6.03 5.70 -1.71
CA LYS A 301 6.92 6.43 -2.63
C LYS A 301 6.88 5.78 -4.00
N LEU A 302 6.46 6.54 -5.01
CA LEU A 302 6.44 6.08 -6.40
C LEU A 302 7.81 6.27 -7.05
N PRO A 303 8.34 5.25 -7.73
CA PRO A 303 9.60 5.38 -8.45
C PRO A 303 9.42 6.28 -9.68
N PRO A 304 10.35 7.21 -9.95
CA PRO A 304 10.38 7.94 -11.20
C PRO A 304 10.68 7.01 -12.38
N LEU A 305 10.32 7.43 -13.60
CA LEU A 305 10.42 6.57 -14.79
C LEU A 305 11.86 6.08 -15.06
N ARG A 306 12.87 6.88 -14.73
CA ARG A 306 14.29 6.52 -14.83
C ARG A 306 14.70 5.33 -13.93
N GLU A 307 13.93 5.02 -12.89
CA GLU A 307 14.14 3.87 -12.00
C GLU A 307 13.30 2.65 -12.39
N ARG A 308 12.48 2.76 -13.45
CA ARG A 308 11.60 1.72 -13.98
C ARG A 308 11.61 1.70 -15.51
N ILE A 309 12.80 1.57 -16.07
CA ILE A 309 13.04 1.68 -17.51
C ILE A 309 12.29 0.62 -18.33
N GLU A 310 12.01 -0.54 -17.74
CA GLU A 310 11.23 -1.62 -18.35
C GLU A 310 9.79 -1.19 -18.69
N ASP A 311 9.25 -0.21 -17.98
CA ASP A 311 7.91 0.30 -18.21
C ASP A 311 7.84 1.32 -19.37
N ILE A 312 8.98 1.82 -19.90
CA ILE A 312 8.99 2.91 -20.89
C ILE A 312 8.30 2.50 -22.19
N ILE A 313 8.70 1.35 -22.77
CA ILE A 313 8.13 0.88 -24.03
C ILE A 313 6.64 0.51 -23.85
N PRO A 314 6.24 -0.29 -22.84
CA PRO A 314 4.83 -0.61 -22.61
C PRO A 314 3.96 0.64 -22.37
N LEU A 315 4.47 1.66 -21.67
CA LEU A 315 3.76 2.93 -21.50
C LEU A 315 3.57 3.66 -22.82
N ALA A 316 4.61 3.74 -23.66
CA ALA A 316 4.52 4.34 -24.98
C ALA A 316 3.47 3.63 -25.84
N GLU A 317 3.48 2.31 -25.90
CA GLU A 317 2.50 1.50 -26.62
C GLU A 317 1.07 1.73 -26.11
N HIS A 318 0.89 1.78 -24.79
CA HIS A 318 -0.39 2.05 -24.16
C HIS A 318 -0.97 3.42 -24.59
N PHE A 319 -0.16 4.48 -24.57
CA PHE A 319 -0.60 5.82 -24.97
C PHE A 319 -0.89 5.91 -26.48
N PHE A 320 -0.08 5.27 -27.32
CA PHE A 320 -0.33 5.25 -28.77
C PHE A 320 -1.59 4.46 -29.15
N SER A 321 -1.91 3.41 -28.38
CA SER A 321 -3.11 2.61 -28.64
C SER A 321 -4.40 3.27 -28.12
N SER A 322 -4.27 4.24 -27.21
CA SER A 322 -5.41 4.94 -26.59
C SER A 322 -5.72 6.29 -27.23
N SER A 323 -4.91 6.72 -28.21
CA SER A 323 -5.09 7.94 -29.03
C SER A 323 -5.80 7.63 -30.32
#